data_dff9fbc9844726f0e7dc83630bc4855c
#
_entry.id   dff9fbc9844726f0e7dc83630bc4855c
#
_cell.length_a   1.000
_cell.length_b   1.000
_cell.length_c   1.000
_cell.angle_alpha   90.00
_cell.angle_beta   90.00
_cell.angle_gamma   90.00
#
_symmetry.space_group_name_H-M   'P 1'
#
loop_
_entity.id
_entity.type
_entity.pdbx_description
1 polymer ?
#
loop_
_entity_poly.entity_id
_entity_poly.type
_entity_poly.pdbx_seq_one_letter_code
_entity_poly.pdbx_strand_id
1 'polypeptide(L)'
;MNRRNWLDAWPAAAIVATGLLLSTAAVVAAIAALHPKHGTSSAAVAATLVIAGAAFLVACMAMRHPLPRWIWLWVVGVGLLCRLVLLPAPPLHQTDSKRYLWDGLVWIQGQNPWRFSPAQALKGKTVGLPTELHQLAIRHRRLIQRINHNHLPTIYPPVSEAVFAAAAWLSPANILSLKGMLLAFDAGTAVLIALTLRRLKLPRIWLLVYWWNPIVIDAFALQAHLDAITIFFVMLFFFFLACDRGIPAALALGFAIAAKFWPVVLVLVLARAYIRRPARLAVILVVTLVSTLIALAPMLVTGPAAFKSLSAYTDYWQMNTLVFHLLFRLWRHFTPTWKSAHMAAIATILIIYAGAVPLLLRRADNARKLIGAGLFLTALIFLLSPTNFPWYYTWLVPMLAICPRPSWLLWSCTLGLYHLLFQYPFVVWFEHLPVIILLVLELFIPALSGFLQKVPAAVEANTPSPDIARSGVA
;
A
#
# COMPACT_ATOMS: atom_id res chain seq x y z
N MET A 1 34.19 -27.39 -13.22
CA MET A 1 32.80 -27.22 -12.81
C MET A 1 31.93 -27.19 -14.06
N ASN A 2 30.99 -28.14 -14.20
CA ASN A 2 30.24 -28.40 -15.42
C ASN A 2 29.22 -27.25 -15.66
N ARG A 3 29.07 -26.75 -16.90
CA ARG A 3 28.12 -25.62 -17.23
C ARG A 3 26.69 -25.88 -16.74
N ARG A 4 26.24 -27.14 -16.65
CA ARG A 4 24.92 -27.49 -16.08
C ARG A 4 24.77 -27.09 -14.59
N ASN A 5 25.81 -27.24 -13.76
CA ASN A 5 25.77 -26.93 -12.33
C ASN A 5 25.61 -25.41 -12.05
N TRP A 6 26.07 -24.54 -12.94
CA TRP A 6 25.93 -23.10 -12.83
C TRP A 6 24.51 -22.63 -13.13
N LEU A 7 23.86 -23.20 -14.16
CA LEU A 7 22.48 -22.86 -14.54
C LEU A 7 21.46 -23.30 -13.47
N ASP A 8 21.78 -24.30 -12.66
CA ASP A 8 20.93 -24.80 -11.59
C ASP A 8 21.13 -24.01 -10.28
N ALA A 9 22.28 -23.38 -10.07
CA ALA A 9 22.62 -22.68 -8.83
C ALA A 9 22.30 -21.18 -8.83
N TRP A 10 22.29 -20.52 -10.02
CA TRP A 10 22.11 -19.07 -10.09
C TRP A 10 20.82 -18.53 -9.43
N PRO A 11 19.64 -19.24 -9.47
CA PRO A 11 18.43 -18.65 -8.90
C PRO A 11 18.51 -18.52 -7.38
N ALA A 12 19.05 -19.54 -6.70
CA ALA A 12 19.25 -19.48 -5.26
C ALA A 12 20.31 -18.41 -4.89
N ALA A 13 21.42 -18.36 -5.64
CA ALA A 13 22.47 -17.37 -5.44
C ALA A 13 21.94 -15.92 -5.63
N ALA A 14 21.13 -15.68 -6.67
CA ALA A 14 20.52 -14.38 -6.92
C ALA A 14 19.60 -13.95 -5.77
N ILE A 15 18.78 -14.86 -5.23
CA ILE A 15 17.92 -14.55 -4.08
C ILE A 15 18.77 -14.27 -2.83
N VAL A 16 19.82 -15.05 -2.58
CA VAL A 16 20.72 -14.80 -1.44
C VAL A 16 21.40 -13.44 -1.56
N ALA A 17 21.98 -13.15 -2.73
CA ALA A 17 22.65 -11.86 -2.98
C ALA A 17 21.69 -10.67 -2.83
N THR A 18 20.46 -10.79 -3.36
CA THR A 18 19.41 -9.76 -3.16
C THR A 18 19.10 -9.57 -1.68
N GLY A 19 18.95 -10.65 -0.91
CA GLY A 19 18.68 -10.57 0.52
C GLY A 19 19.80 -9.87 1.30
N LEU A 20 21.06 -10.16 0.97
CA LEU A 20 22.22 -9.47 1.56
C LEU A 20 22.22 -7.97 1.21
N LEU A 21 21.93 -7.63 -0.06
CA LEU A 21 21.85 -6.24 -0.51
C LEU A 21 20.73 -5.49 0.22
N LEU A 22 19.54 -6.04 0.32
CA LEU A 22 18.41 -5.42 1.04
C LEU A 22 18.74 -5.22 2.53
N SER A 23 19.35 -6.21 3.18
CA SER A 23 19.77 -6.10 4.57
C SER A 23 20.80 -4.99 4.77
N THR A 24 21.81 -4.92 3.87
CA THR A 24 22.82 -3.86 3.88
C THR A 24 22.18 -2.48 3.66
N ALA A 25 21.30 -2.37 2.67
CA ALA A 25 20.57 -1.12 2.41
C ALA A 25 19.73 -0.67 3.62
N ALA A 26 19.08 -1.60 4.33
CA ALA A 26 18.33 -1.30 5.55
C ALA A 26 19.26 -0.79 6.68
N VAL A 27 20.42 -1.41 6.88
CA VAL A 27 21.41 -0.95 7.87
C VAL A 27 21.93 0.44 7.52
N VAL A 28 22.30 0.69 6.26
CA VAL A 28 22.77 2.00 5.81
C VAL A 28 21.69 3.07 6.01
N ALA A 29 20.43 2.77 5.65
CA ALA A 29 19.30 3.68 5.84
C ALA A 29 19.05 3.96 7.33
N ALA A 30 19.14 2.95 8.20
CA ALA A 30 18.99 3.13 9.65
C ALA A 30 20.09 4.03 10.23
N ILE A 31 21.36 3.80 9.85
CA ILE A 31 22.49 4.64 10.29
C ILE A 31 22.30 6.08 9.82
N ALA A 32 21.94 6.28 8.55
CA ALA A 32 21.69 7.60 7.99
C ALA A 32 20.56 8.35 8.72
N ALA A 33 19.49 7.65 9.07
CA ALA A 33 18.37 8.23 9.81
C ALA A 33 18.71 8.58 11.27
N LEU A 34 19.55 7.78 11.91
CA LEU A 34 20.00 8.02 13.29
C LEU A 34 21.05 9.13 13.39
N HIS A 35 21.79 9.43 12.32
CA HIS A 35 22.84 10.44 12.27
C HIS A 35 22.55 11.57 11.26
N PRO A 36 21.49 12.38 11.46
CA PRO A 36 21.03 13.36 10.47
C PRO A 36 21.99 14.54 10.23
N LYS A 37 23.07 14.67 11.01
CA LYS A 37 24.03 15.79 10.89
C LYS A 37 24.72 15.89 9.53
N HIS A 38 24.79 14.80 8.78
CA HIS A 38 25.43 14.76 7.45
C HIS A 38 24.42 14.85 6.28
N GLY A 39 23.13 15.07 6.56
CA GLY A 39 22.06 15.20 5.57
C GLY A 39 22.08 14.04 4.56
N THR A 40 21.14 13.11 4.65
CA THR A 40 21.00 12.08 3.59
C THR A 40 20.58 12.78 2.32
N SER A 41 21.40 12.78 1.27
CA SER A 41 21.02 13.40 0.01
C SER A 41 19.87 12.66 -0.65
N SER A 42 18.94 13.38 -1.25
CA SER A 42 17.84 12.77 -2.05
C SER A 42 18.38 11.82 -3.12
N ALA A 43 19.54 12.13 -3.70
CA ALA A 43 20.20 11.28 -4.68
C ALA A 43 20.66 9.94 -4.09
N ALA A 44 21.20 9.93 -2.85
CA ALA A 44 21.61 8.68 -2.19
C ALA A 44 20.40 7.80 -1.87
N VAL A 45 19.28 8.38 -1.42
CA VAL A 45 18.04 7.65 -1.17
C VAL A 45 17.48 7.08 -2.47
N ALA A 46 17.40 7.90 -3.53
CA ALA A 46 16.96 7.46 -4.85
C ALA A 46 17.82 6.31 -5.39
N ALA A 47 19.14 6.46 -5.36
CA ALA A 47 20.06 5.41 -5.81
C ALA A 47 19.90 4.11 -5.02
N THR A 48 19.77 4.19 -3.69
CA THR A 48 19.57 3.01 -2.83
C THR A 48 18.28 2.28 -3.20
N LEU A 49 17.16 3.00 -3.37
CA LEU A 49 15.86 2.40 -3.72
C LEU A 49 15.86 1.82 -5.13
N VAL A 50 16.49 2.49 -6.12
CA VAL A 50 16.60 1.99 -7.49
C VAL A 50 17.45 0.72 -7.55
N ILE A 51 18.61 0.69 -6.87
CA ILE A 51 19.47 -0.49 -6.80
C ILE A 51 18.75 -1.64 -6.09
N ALA A 52 18.11 -1.38 -4.95
CA ALA A 52 17.32 -2.37 -4.22
C ALA A 52 16.15 -2.89 -5.08
N GLY A 53 15.48 -2.01 -5.83
CA GLY A 53 14.41 -2.37 -6.76
C GLY A 53 14.92 -3.24 -7.91
N ALA A 54 16.05 -2.92 -8.51
CA ALA A 54 16.64 -3.73 -9.58
C ALA A 54 17.03 -5.13 -9.07
N ALA A 55 17.66 -5.23 -7.91
CA ALA A 55 17.99 -6.51 -7.27
C ALA A 55 16.73 -7.32 -6.92
N PHE A 56 15.69 -6.66 -6.40
CA PHE A 56 14.39 -7.28 -6.15
C PHE A 56 13.76 -7.86 -7.42
N LEU A 57 13.82 -7.15 -8.56
CA LEU A 57 13.32 -7.67 -9.84
C LEU A 57 14.10 -8.91 -10.29
N VAL A 58 15.43 -8.95 -10.08
CA VAL A 58 16.25 -10.15 -10.34
C VAL A 58 15.79 -11.32 -9.46
N ALA A 59 15.53 -11.10 -8.16
CA ALA A 59 14.98 -12.13 -7.28
C ALA A 59 13.58 -12.60 -7.75
N CYS A 60 12.71 -11.70 -8.21
CA CYS A 60 11.43 -12.07 -8.80
C CYS A 60 11.57 -12.93 -10.07
N MET A 61 12.58 -12.71 -10.90
CA MET A 61 12.89 -13.58 -12.03
C MET A 61 13.41 -14.94 -11.58
N ALA A 62 14.25 -14.97 -10.56
CA ALA A 62 14.83 -16.20 -10.01
C ALA A 62 13.78 -17.15 -9.41
N MET A 63 12.67 -16.62 -8.86
CA MET A 63 11.55 -17.42 -8.33
C MET A 63 10.87 -18.34 -9.35
N ARG A 64 11.11 -18.17 -10.64
CA ARG A 64 10.55 -19.02 -11.71
C ARG A 64 11.24 -20.36 -11.83
N HIS A 65 12.38 -20.51 -11.18
CA HIS A 65 13.20 -21.72 -11.19
C HIS A 65 12.97 -22.55 -9.94
N PRO A 66 13.25 -23.86 -9.97
CA PRO A 66 13.24 -24.70 -8.78
C PRO A 66 14.18 -24.11 -7.72
N LEU A 67 13.72 -24.03 -6.49
CA LEU A 67 14.47 -23.44 -5.38
C LEU A 67 14.56 -24.44 -4.22
N PRO A 68 15.70 -24.49 -3.50
CA PRO A 68 15.83 -25.25 -2.27
C PRO A 68 14.82 -24.80 -1.21
N ARG A 69 14.34 -25.73 -0.38
CA ARG A 69 13.32 -25.43 0.64
C ARG A 69 13.76 -24.37 1.67
N TRP A 70 15.06 -24.30 1.98
CA TRP A 70 15.58 -23.32 2.93
C TRP A 70 15.49 -21.86 2.44
N ILE A 71 15.38 -21.62 1.13
CA ILE A 71 15.19 -20.27 0.57
C ILE A 71 13.94 -19.59 1.14
N TRP A 72 12.90 -20.36 1.44
CA TRP A 72 11.71 -19.81 2.11
C TRP A 72 12.04 -19.18 3.47
N LEU A 73 12.82 -19.86 4.29
CA LEU A 73 13.25 -19.35 5.61
C LEU A 73 14.15 -18.11 5.44
N TRP A 74 15.01 -18.12 4.43
CA TRP A 74 15.83 -16.98 4.08
C TRP A 74 14.98 -15.76 3.72
N VAL A 75 13.97 -15.93 2.86
CA VAL A 75 13.03 -14.85 2.49
C VAL A 75 12.31 -14.29 3.70
N VAL A 76 11.80 -15.15 4.58
CA VAL A 76 11.12 -14.71 5.80
C VAL A 76 12.08 -13.97 6.72
N GLY A 77 13.28 -14.53 6.95
CA GLY A 77 14.28 -13.97 7.86
C GLY A 77 14.81 -12.61 7.42
N VAL A 78 15.18 -12.46 6.14
CA VAL A 78 15.68 -11.18 5.60
C VAL A 78 14.61 -10.10 5.68
N GLY A 79 13.38 -10.39 5.27
CA GLY A 79 12.31 -9.41 5.34
C GLY A 79 11.99 -8.96 6.77
N LEU A 80 12.07 -9.88 7.75
CA LEU A 80 11.95 -9.56 9.17
C LEU A 80 13.13 -8.73 9.64
N LEU A 81 14.36 -9.10 9.29
CA LEU A 81 15.58 -8.37 9.63
C LEU A 81 15.53 -6.92 9.17
N CYS A 82 15.14 -6.66 7.91
CA CYS A 82 15.00 -5.30 7.39
C CYS A 82 14.03 -4.46 8.25
N ARG A 83 12.92 -5.03 8.68
CA ARG A 83 11.93 -4.34 9.51
C ARG A 83 12.46 -4.05 10.91
N LEU A 84 13.11 -5.03 11.53
CA LEU A 84 13.68 -4.87 12.89
C LEU A 84 14.83 -3.85 12.91
N VAL A 85 15.69 -3.85 11.90
CA VAL A 85 16.79 -2.88 11.76
C VAL A 85 16.27 -1.45 11.57
N LEU A 86 15.21 -1.28 10.79
CA LEU A 86 14.61 0.02 10.50
C LEU A 86 13.64 0.50 11.58
N LEU A 87 13.15 -0.37 12.47
CA LEU A 87 12.19 -0.01 13.53
C LEU A 87 12.65 1.17 14.39
N PRO A 88 13.89 1.19 14.94
CA PRO A 88 14.36 2.31 15.77
C PRO A 88 14.71 3.57 14.95
N ALA A 89 14.88 3.46 13.64
CA ALA A 89 15.28 4.59 12.79
C ALA A 89 14.13 5.61 12.67
N PRO A 90 14.34 6.91 12.84
CA PRO A 90 13.32 7.92 12.59
C PRO A 90 13.01 8.01 11.10
N PRO A 91 11.77 8.41 10.71
CA PRO A 91 11.43 8.64 9.30
C PRO A 91 12.35 9.64 8.63
N LEU A 92 12.83 9.29 7.43
CA LEU A 92 13.66 10.15 6.57
C LEU A 92 12.76 10.91 5.58
N HIS A 93 13.00 12.22 5.41
CA HIS A 93 12.34 13.08 4.41
C HIS A 93 10.80 13.14 4.44
N GLN A 94 10.13 12.36 5.30
CA GLN A 94 8.66 12.33 5.41
C GLN A 94 8.22 12.79 6.80
N THR A 95 7.13 13.54 6.85
CA THR A 95 6.63 14.13 8.10
C THR A 95 5.22 13.69 8.47
N ASP A 96 4.57 12.83 7.66
CA ASP A 96 3.19 12.37 7.89
C ASP A 96 3.04 11.70 9.26
N SER A 97 4.05 10.95 9.70
CA SER A 97 4.08 10.33 11.03
C SER A 97 3.90 11.34 12.18
N LYS A 98 4.28 12.61 11.98
CA LYS A 98 4.07 13.67 12.99
C LYS A 98 2.58 13.98 13.17
N ARG A 99 1.83 13.90 12.04
CA ARG A 99 0.38 14.05 12.06
C ARG A 99 -0.25 12.88 12.82
N TYR A 100 0.14 11.64 12.54
CA TYR A 100 -0.40 10.45 13.22
C TYR A 100 -0.15 10.49 14.73
N LEU A 101 1.05 10.91 15.16
CA LEU A 101 1.38 11.08 16.57
C LEU A 101 0.50 12.16 17.24
N TRP A 102 0.27 13.28 16.57
CA TRP A 102 -0.60 14.33 17.09
C TRP A 102 -2.06 13.88 17.16
N ASP A 103 -2.59 13.31 16.10
CA ASP A 103 -3.99 12.89 16.02
C ASP A 103 -4.29 11.79 17.05
N GLY A 104 -3.36 10.85 17.26
CA GLY A 104 -3.45 9.85 18.33
C GLY A 104 -3.50 10.47 19.73
N LEU A 105 -2.68 11.51 20.01
CA LEU A 105 -2.74 12.24 21.29
C LEU A 105 -4.09 12.93 21.48
N VAL A 106 -4.62 13.55 20.43
CA VAL A 106 -5.94 14.23 20.46
C VAL A 106 -7.02 13.22 20.82
N TRP A 107 -7.02 12.05 20.19
CA TRP A 107 -8.05 11.03 20.40
C TRP A 107 -8.02 10.45 21.82
N ILE A 108 -6.84 10.10 22.37
CA ILE A 108 -6.76 9.53 23.73
C ILE A 108 -7.13 10.55 24.84
N GLN A 109 -7.15 11.86 24.51
CA GLN A 109 -7.68 12.91 25.40
C GLN A 109 -9.21 13.12 25.22
N GLY A 110 -9.90 12.23 24.51
CA GLY A 110 -11.33 12.35 24.23
C GLY A 110 -11.70 13.50 23.30
N GLN A 111 -10.71 14.09 22.61
CA GLN A 111 -10.94 15.20 21.69
C GLN A 111 -11.14 14.71 20.25
N ASN A 112 -11.83 15.50 19.45
CA ASN A 112 -12.16 15.16 18.06
C ASN A 112 -11.11 15.69 17.08
N PRO A 113 -10.32 14.83 16.39
CA PRO A 113 -9.23 15.27 15.51
C PRO A 113 -9.73 15.91 14.19
N TRP A 114 -10.99 15.69 13.80
CA TRP A 114 -11.57 16.29 12.59
C TRP A 114 -12.11 17.71 12.79
N ARG A 115 -12.27 18.16 14.03
CA ARG A 115 -12.92 19.45 14.32
C ARG A 115 -11.97 20.63 14.23
N PHE A 116 -10.77 20.51 14.80
CA PHE A 116 -9.79 21.58 14.86
C PHE A 116 -8.46 21.16 14.26
N SER A 117 -7.83 22.08 13.52
CA SER A 117 -6.48 21.85 13.04
C SER A 117 -5.44 22.00 14.16
N PRO A 118 -4.26 21.37 14.04
CA PRO A 118 -3.16 21.53 14.99
C PRO A 118 -2.78 23.00 15.22
N ALA A 119 -2.78 23.81 14.14
CA ALA A 119 -2.46 25.23 14.22
C ALA A 119 -3.55 26.02 14.98
N GLN A 120 -4.84 25.69 14.83
CA GLN A 120 -5.92 26.29 15.62
C GLN A 120 -5.79 25.93 17.10
N ALA A 121 -5.52 24.64 17.40
CA ALA A 121 -5.28 24.18 18.75
C ALA A 121 -4.11 24.92 19.40
N LEU A 122 -3.01 25.14 18.68
CA LEU A 122 -1.82 25.84 19.19
C LEU A 122 -2.07 27.34 19.41
N LYS A 123 -2.85 28.01 18.51
CA LYS A 123 -3.16 29.44 18.63
C LYS A 123 -4.11 29.76 19.78
N GLY A 124 -4.99 28.84 20.17
CA GLY A 124 -5.91 28.99 21.29
C GLY A 124 -7.04 30.02 21.13
N LYS A 125 -7.14 30.68 19.95
CA LYS A 125 -8.07 31.81 19.72
C LYS A 125 -9.34 31.41 18.92
N THR A 126 -9.53 30.11 18.64
CA THR A 126 -10.65 29.63 17.84
C THR A 126 -11.89 29.44 18.74
N VAL A 127 -13.04 29.97 18.31
CA VAL A 127 -14.31 29.82 19.03
C VAL A 127 -14.64 28.32 19.18
N GLY A 128 -15.04 27.94 20.41
CA GLY A 128 -15.40 26.56 20.74
C GLY A 128 -14.21 25.58 20.81
N LEU A 129 -12.98 26.09 20.84
CA LEU A 129 -11.78 25.27 21.09
C LEU A 129 -11.74 24.85 22.57
N PRO A 130 -11.67 23.53 22.88
CA PRO A 130 -11.52 23.06 24.25
C PRO A 130 -10.18 23.53 24.88
N THR A 131 -10.21 23.92 26.14
CA THR A 131 -9.03 24.36 26.88
C THR A 131 -7.98 23.24 26.98
N GLU A 132 -8.44 22.01 27.19
CA GLU A 132 -7.59 20.81 27.27
C GLU A 132 -6.83 20.56 25.96
N LEU A 133 -7.50 20.78 24.81
CA LEU A 133 -6.87 20.65 23.48
C LEU A 133 -5.80 21.74 23.27
N HIS A 134 -6.05 22.98 23.72
CA HIS A 134 -5.07 24.05 23.68
C HIS A 134 -3.85 23.74 24.56
N GLN A 135 -4.07 23.27 25.80
CA GLN A 135 -2.99 22.87 26.71
C GLN A 135 -2.18 21.70 26.14
N LEU A 136 -2.84 20.71 25.53
CA LEU A 136 -2.16 19.62 24.84
C LEU A 136 -1.27 20.16 23.71
N ALA A 137 -1.80 21.10 22.92
CA ALA A 137 -1.06 21.71 21.80
C ALA A 137 0.17 22.51 22.29
N ILE A 138 0.07 23.24 23.39
CA ILE A 138 1.20 23.94 24.00
C ILE A 138 2.28 22.95 24.43
N ARG A 139 1.91 21.86 25.13
CA ARG A 139 2.85 20.80 25.57
C ARG A 139 3.57 20.16 24.40
N HIS A 140 2.90 19.96 23.26
CA HIS A 140 3.45 19.32 22.07
C HIS A 140 3.77 20.29 20.91
N ARG A 141 4.05 21.58 21.24
CA ARG A 141 4.30 22.64 20.25
C ARG A 141 5.33 22.25 19.19
N ARG A 142 6.46 21.63 19.59
CA ARG A 142 7.52 21.22 18.66
C ARG A 142 7.05 20.14 17.67
N LEU A 143 6.16 19.25 18.09
CA LEU A 143 5.56 18.25 17.20
C LEU A 143 4.65 18.93 16.17
N ILE A 144 3.76 19.81 16.62
CA ILE A 144 2.79 20.53 15.75
C ILE A 144 3.51 21.37 14.69
N GLN A 145 4.61 22.05 15.05
CA GLN A 145 5.40 22.88 14.13
C GLN A 145 6.05 22.06 12.99
N ARG A 146 6.21 20.74 13.17
CA ARG A 146 6.78 19.81 12.18
C ARG A 146 5.73 19.06 11.36
N ILE A 147 4.43 19.32 11.58
CA ILE A 147 3.36 18.72 10.81
C ILE A 147 3.18 19.47 9.49
N ASN A 148 3.24 18.77 8.38
CA ASN A 148 2.86 19.32 7.08
C ASN A 148 1.38 19.71 7.10
N HIS A 149 1.05 20.87 6.50
CA HIS A 149 -0.34 21.35 6.44
C HIS A 149 -1.03 21.39 7.81
N ASN A 150 -0.35 21.84 8.85
CA ASN A 150 -0.87 21.92 10.21
C ASN A 150 -2.09 22.85 10.37
N HIS A 151 -2.41 23.65 9.34
CA HIS A 151 -3.60 24.49 9.26
C HIS A 151 -4.89 23.72 8.88
N LEU A 152 -4.76 22.46 8.44
CA LEU A 152 -5.88 21.58 8.13
C LEU A 152 -6.13 20.59 9.29
N PRO A 153 -7.41 20.23 9.61
CA PRO A 153 -7.73 19.10 10.47
C PRO A 153 -7.23 17.77 9.88
N THR A 154 -7.39 16.66 10.58
CA THR A 154 -7.03 15.36 10.01
C THR A 154 -7.87 15.03 8.77
N ILE A 155 -7.23 14.35 7.80
CA ILE A 155 -7.89 13.79 6.60
C ILE A 155 -8.20 12.29 6.79
N TYR A 156 -7.59 11.66 7.80
CA TYR A 156 -7.62 10.20 7.95
C TYR A 156 -8.94 9.70 8.53
N PRO A 157 -9.48 8.58 7.98
CA PRO A 157 -10.70 7.99 8.51
C PRO A 157 -10.48 7.30 9.87
N PRO A 158 -11.58 7.04 10.62
CA PRO A 158 -11.53 6.63 12.02
C PRO A 158 -10.77 5.33 12.33
N VAL A 159 -10.72 4.35 11.41
CA VAL A 159 -9.96 3.11 11.66
C VAL A 159 -8.46 3.39 11.74
N SER A 160 -7.94 4.27 10.91
CA SER A 160 -6.53 4.69 11.00
C SER A 160 -6.28 5.52 12.26
N GLU A 161 -7.19 6.45 12.58
CA GLU A 161 -7.12 7.25 13.81
C GLU A 161 -7.18 6.40 15.08
N ALA A 162 -7.97 5.33 15.11
CA ALA A 162 -8.01 4.39 16.23
C ALA A 162 -6.66 3.67 16.42
N VAL A 163 -5.94 3.34 15.34
CA VAL A 163 -4.60 2.77 15.42
C VAL A 163 -3.59 3.80 15.95
N PHE A 164 -3.70 5.09 15.54
CA PHE A 164 -2.88 6.16 16.08
C PHE A 164 -3.15 6.38 17.57
N ALA A 165 -4.42 6.33 17.97
CA ALA A 165 -4.82 6.39 19.38
C ALA A 165 -4.27 5.20 20.18
N ALA A 166 -4.34 3.98 19.66
CA ALA A 166 -3.77 2.80 20.30
C ALA A 166 -2.24 2.93 20.47
N ALA A 167 -1.53 3.43 19.45
CA ALA A 167 -0.10 3.69 19.54
C ALA A 167 0.22 4.78 20.59
N ALA A 168 -0.58 5.84 20.66
CA ALA A 168 -0.44 6.90 21.64
C ALA A 168 -0.78 6.42 23.07
N TRP A 169 -1.73 5.52 23.22
CA TRP A 169 -2.07 4.90 24.50
C TRP A 169 -0.93 4.03 25.04
N LEU A 170 -0.26 3.26 24.16
CA LEU A 170 0.89 2.45 24.52
C LEU A 170 2.09 3.33 24.94
N SER A 171 2.37 4.40 24.20
CA SER A 171 3.43 5.35 24.51
C SER A 171 3.16 6.69 23.81
N PRO A 172 2.77 7.74 24.56
CA PRO A 172 2.37 9.02 24.00
C PRO A 172 3.50 9.69 23.18
N ALA A 173 3.14 10.21 21.99
CA ALA A 173 4.06 10.89 21.06
C ALA A 173 5.32 10.09 20.70
N ASN A 174 5.29 8.78 20.81
CA ASN A 174 6.44 7.91 20.55
C ASN A 174 6.34 7.27 19.16
N ILE A 175 7.37 7.53 18.33
CA ILE A 175 7.44 6.98 16.97
C ILE A 175 7.62 5.45 16.98
N LEU A 176 8.24 4.86 17.98
CA LEU A 176 8.44 3.41 18.07
C LEU A 176 7.11 2.67 18.29
N SER A 177 6.23 3.18 19.16
CA SER A 177 4.91 2.60 19.36
C SER A 177 4.08 2.65 18.10
N LEU A 178 4.11 3.78 17.37
CA LEU A 178 3.43 3.92 16.08
C LEU A 178 3.99 2.96 15.04
N LYS A 179 5.31 2.91 14.86
CA LYS A 179 5.96 1.98 13.91
C LYS A 179 5.71 0.52 14.28
N GLY A 180 5.75 0.18 15.57
CA GLY A 180 5.42 -1.15 16.05
C GLY A 180 4.02 -1.59 15.65
N MET A 181 3.01 -0.71 15.83
CA MET A 181 1.64 -0.98 15.37
C MET A 181 1.56 -1.15 13.86
N LEU A 182 2.15 -0.26 13.08
CA LEU A 182 2.13 -0.33 11.62
C LEU A 182 2.85 -1.59 11.09
N LEU A 183 3.98 -1.98 11.70
CA LEU A 183 4.68 -3.22 11.35
C LEU A 183 3.93 -4.49 11.76
N ALA A 184 3.09 -4.43 12.80
CA ALA A 184 2.18 -5.53 13.14
C ALA A 184 1.13 -5.74 12.02
N PHE A 185 0.55 -4.66 11.47
CA PHE A 185 -0.35 -4.73 10.31
C PHE A 185 0.38 -5.21 9.04
N ASP A 186 1.60 -4.75 8.80
CA ASP A 186 2.44 -5.18 7.68
C ASP A 186 2.78 -6.69 7.77
N ALA A 187 3.19 -7.18 8.94
CA ALA A 187 3.41 -8.60 9.18
C ALA A 187 2.10 -9.42 9.05
N GLY A 188 0.99 -8.90 9.56
CA GLY A 188 -0.34 -9.49 9.38
C GLY A 188 -0.71 -9.61 7.90
N THR A 189 -0.39 -8.60 7.09
CA THR A 189 -0.56 -8.65 5.62
C THR A 189 0.26 -9.76 5.00
N ALA A 190 1.53 -9.91 5.39
CA ALA A 190 2.39 -11.00 4.90
C ALA A 190 1.83 -12.39 5.25
N VAL A 191 1.29 -12.57 6.47
CA VAL A 191 0.60 -13.79 6.89
C VAL A 191 -0.64 -14.05 6.03
N LEU A 192 -1.48 -13.04 5.78
CA LEU A 192 -2.67 -13.15 4.94
C LEU A 192 -2.31 -13.51 3.49
N ILE A 193 -1.23 -12.94 2.93
CA ILE A 193 -0.71 -13.33 1.62
C ILE A 193 -0.31 -14.79 1.63
N ALA A 194 0.47 -15.25 2.61
CA ALA A 194 0.90 -16.66 2.71
C ALA A 194 -0.29 -17.62 2.83
N LEU A 195 -1.31 -17.28 3.62
CA LEU A 195 -2.55 -18.05 3.74
C LEU A 195 -3.35 -18.07 2.44
N THR A 196 -3.41 -16.93 1.72
CA THR A 196 -4.10 -16.82 0.43
C THR A 196 -3.38 -17.62 -0.64
N LEU A 197 -2.04 -17.55 -0.71
CA LEU A 197 -1.23 -18.38 -1.61
C LEU A 197 -1.48 -19.88 -1.36
N ARG A 198 -1.46 -20.30 -0.08
CA ARG A 198 -1.78 -21.67 0.31
C ARG A 198 -3.21 -22.06 -0.13
N ARG A 199 -4.19 -21.21 0.11
CA ARG A 199 -5.60 -21.45 -0.25
C ARG A 199 -5.80 -21.61 -1.76
N LEU A 200 -5.05 -20.84 -2.55
CA LEU A 200 -5.08 -20.85 -4.01
C LEU A 200 -4.12 -21.88 -4.63
N LYS A 201 -3.42 -22.69 -3.81
CA LYS A 201 -2.39 -23.65 -4.22
C LYS A 201 -1.27 -22.99 -5.06
N LEU A 202 -0.88 -21.76 -4.70
CA LEU A 202 0.21 -21.03 -5.33
C LEU A 202 1.52 -21.19 -4.53
N PRO A 203 2.69 -21.06 -5.17
CA PRO A 203 3.97 -21.20 -4.50
C PRO A 203 4.17 -20.20 -3.38
N ARG A 204 4.57 -20.66 -2.19
CA ARG A 204 4.79 -19.79 -1.01
C ARG A 204 5.87 -18.75 -1.25
N ILE A 205 6.85 -19.05 -2.13
CA ILE A 205 7.96 -18.14 -2.45
C ILE A 205 7.47 -16.81 -3.02
N TRP A 206 6.25 -16.73 -3.59
CA TRP A 206 5.67 -15.50 -4.09
C TRP A 206 5.39 -14.44 -3.00
N LEU A 207 5.45 -14.83 -1.71
CA LEU A 207 5.48 -13.87 -0.62
C LEU A 207 6.63 -12.87 -0.76
N LEU A 208 7.76 -13.26 -1.37
CA LEU A 208 8.92 -12.39 -1.66
C LEU A 208 8.47 -11.10 -2.35
N VAL A 209 7.50 -11.16 -3.27
CA VAL A 209 6.99 -10.00 -4.02
C VAL A 209 6.49 -8.88 -3.09
N TYR A 210 5.90 -9.23 -1.95
CA TYR A 210 5.48 -8.27 -0.94
C TYR A 210 6.58 -8.03 0.11
N TRP A 211 7.11 -9.11 0.66
CA TRP A 211 7.93 -9.08 1.87
C TRP A 211 9.31 -8.45 1.67
N TRP A 212 9.83 -8.51 0.42
CA TRP A 212 11.10 -7.92 0.01
C TRP A 212 10.96 -6.69 -0.85
N ASN A 213 9.73 -6.25 -1.14
CA ASN A 213 9.53 -5.07 -1.98
C ASN A 213 10.18 -3.83 -1.31
N PRO A 214 11.14 -3.15 -1.96
CA PRO A 214 11.87 -2.06 -1.33
C PRO A 214 10.97 -0.86 -0.98
N ILE A 215 9.92 -0.60 -1.79
CA ILE A 215 8.96 0.49 -1.51
C ILE A 215 8.08 0.13 -0.30
N VAL A 216 7.73 -1.15 -0.11
CA VAL A 216 6.99 -1.60 1.10
C VAL A 216 7.85 -1.47 2.35
N ILE A 217 9.13 -1.89 2.26
CA ILE A 217 10.09 -1.78 3.38
C ILE A 217 10.30 -0.31 3.74
N ASP A 218 10.56 0.55 2.74
CA ASP A 218 10.72 2.00 2.96
C ASP A 218 9.45 2.59 3.57
N ALA A 219 8.28 2.40 2.95
CA ALA A 219 7.03 3.02 3.36
C ALA A 219 6.64 2.68 4.80
N PHE A 220 6.79 1.43 5.24
CA PHE A 220 6.28 0.99 6.54
C PHE A 220 7.36 0.95 7.62
N ALA A 221 8.52 0.37 7.31
CA ALA A 221 9.56 0.21 8.31
C ALA A 221 10.41 1.47 8.52
N LEU A 222 10.64 2.29 7.48
CA LEU A 222 11.39 3.54 7.62
C LEU A 222 10.48 4.74 7.80
N GLN A 223 9.53 4.98 6.88
CA GLN A 223 8.74 6.22 6.82
C GLN A 223 7.49 6.21 7.71
N ALA A 224 7.04 5.04 8.19
CA ALA A 224 5.86 4.88 9.07
C ALA A 224 4.54 5.33 8.40
N HIS A 225 4.30 4.96 7.13
CA HIS A 225 3.04 5.28 6.46
C HIS A 225 1.89 4.38 6.92
N LEU A 226 0.72 4.99 7.14
CA LEU A 226 -0.51 4.34 7.61
C LEU A 226 -1.08 3.29 6.64
N ASP A 227 -0.65 3.29 5.39
CA ASP A 227 -1.16 2.40 4.34
C ASP A 227 -1.08 0.92 4.71
N ALA A 228 -0.17 0.54 5.62
CA ALA A 228 -0.10 -0.79 6.22
C ALA A 228 -1.43 -1.25 6.83
N ILE A 229 -2.18 -0.34 7.48
CA ILE A 229 -3.49 -0.62 8.07
C ILE A 229 -4.50 -0.98 6.98
N THR A 230 -4.56 -0.13 5.95
CA THR A 230 -5.53 -0.29 4.86
C THR A 230 -5.29 -1.58 4.09
N ILE A 231 -4.04 -1.87 3.70
CA ILE A 231 -3.72 -3.07 2.91
C ILE A 231 -3.90 -4.36 3.70
N PHE A 232 -3.76 -4.33 5.03
CA PHE A 232 -4.10 -5.46 5.87
C PHE A 232 -5.58 -5.82 5.72
N PHE A 233 -6.49 -4.87 5.87
CA PHE A 233 -7.92 -5.12 5.71
C PHE A 233 -8.31 -5.46 4.27
N VAL A 234 -7.63 -4.90 3.26
CA VAL A 234 -7.80 -5.30 1.85
C VAL A 234 -7.38 -6.75 1.65
N MET A 235 -6.25 -7.19 2.22
CA MET A 235 -5.83 -8.59 2.12
C MET A 235 -6.72 -9.53 2.93
N LEU A 236 -7.23 -9.09 4.08
CA LEU A 236 -8.21 -9.83 4.85
C LEU A 236 -9.51 -10.03 4.06
N PHE A 237 -9.98 -8.99 3.35
CA PHE A 237 -11.09 -9.08 2.40
C PHE A 237 -10.83 -10.14 1.32
N PHE A 238 -9.68 -10.08 0.64
CA PHE A 238 -9.37 -11.05 -0.42
C PHE A 238 -9.16 -12.47 0.11
N PHE A 239 -8.59 -12.64 1.28
CA PHE A 239 -8.46 -13.93 1.94
C PHE A 239 -9.84 -14.56 2.20
N PHE A 240 -10.76 -13.82 2.82
CA PHE A 240 -12.12 -14.32 3.06
C PHE A 240 -12.89 -14.57 1.76
N LEU A 241 -12.69 -13.74 0.74
CA LEU A 241 -13.25 -13.96 -0.59
C LEU A 241 -12.72 -15.26 -1.21
N ALA A 242 -11.43 -15.56 -1.09
CA ALA A 242 -10.84 -16.81 -1.55
C ALA A 242 -11.35 -18.03 -0.77
N CYS A 243 -11.85 -17.84 0.46
CA CYS A 243 -12.50 -18.86 1.29
C CYS A 243 -14.02 -18.97 1.06
N ASP A 244 -14.62 -18.21 0.11
CA ASP A 244 -16.08 -18.05 -0.11
C ASP A 244 -16.86 -17.60 1.17
N ARG A 245 -16.20 -16.84 2.04
CA ARG A 245 -16.78 -16.29 3.27
C ARG A 245 -17.22 -14.85 3.04
N GLY A 246 -18.43 -14.65 2.47
CA GLY A 246 -18.91 -13.34 2.03
C GLY A 246 -19.09 -12.32 3.14
N ILE A 247 -19.68 -12.68 4.29
CA ILE A 247 -19.92 -11.77 5.42
C ILE A 247 -18.59 -11.29 6.03
N PRO A 248 -17.62 -12.17 6.40
CA PRO A 248 -16.30 -11.70 6.86
C PRO A 248 -15.56 -10.85 5.81
N ALA A 249 -15.69 -11.16 4.51
CA ALA A 249 -15.12 -10.35 3.44
C ALA A 249 -15.76 -8.95 3.41
N ALA A 250 -17.09 -8.85 3.54
CA ALA A 250 -17.82 -7.59 3.61
C ALA A 250 -17.39 -6.71 4.79
N LEU A 251 -17.27 -7.30 5.98
CA LEU A 251 -16.77 -6.60 7.18
C LEU A 251 -15.34 -6.08 6.98
N ALA A 252 -14.43 -6.93 6.47
CA ALA A 252 -13.05 -6.55 6.21
C ALA A 252 -12.97 -5.39 5.20
N LEU A 253 -13.82 -5.41 4.14
CA LEU A 253 -13.87 -4.33 3.17
C LEU A 253 -14.41 -3.03 3.80
N GLY A 254 -15.42 -3.11 4.66
CA GLY A 254 -15.94 -1.96 5.40
C GLY A 254 -14.86 -1.29 6.26
N PHE A 255 -14.05 -2.07 6.98
CA PHE A 255 -12.91 -1.55 7.75
C PHE A 255 -11.80 -1.01 6.84
N ALA A 256 -11.54 -1.62 5.68
CA ALA A 256 -10.58 -1.10 4.72
C ALA A 256 -10.98 0.30 4.21
N ILE A 257 -12.26 0.50 3.88
CA ILE A 257 -12.80 1.81 3.43
C ILE A 257 -12.71 2.84 4.57
N ALA A 258 -12.99 2.42 5.81
CA ALA A 258 -12.90 3.27 7.00
C ALA A 258 -11.46 3.47 7.52
N ALA A 259 -10.46 2.78 6.96
CA ALA A 259 -9.04 3.08 7.16
C ALA A 259 -8.52 4.09 6.13
N LYS A 260 -8.94 3.99 4.88
CA LYS A 260 -8.63 4.91 3.77
C LYS A 260 -9.71 4.74 2.69
N PHE A 261 -10.15 5.79 2.03
CA PHE A 261 -11.35 5.73 1.18
C PHE A 261 -11.19 4.92 -0.13
N TRP A 262 -9.96 4.79 -0.67
CA TRP A 262 -9.76 4.16 -1.97
C TRP A 262 -10.29 2.70 -2.09
N PRO A 263 -10.34 1.85 -1.04
CA PRO A 263 -10.85 0.50 -1.17
C PRO A 263 -12.33 0.40 -1.55
N VAL A 264 -13.07 1.51 -1.54
CA VAL A 264 -14.47 1.56 -2.00
C VAL A 264 -14.64 0.97 -3.41
N VAL A 265 -13.65 1.07 -4.29
CA VAL A 265 -13.70 0.48 -5.63
C VAL A 265 -13.73 -1.05 -5.60
N LEU A 266 -13.25 -1.68 -4.53
CA LEU A 266 -13.29 -3.13 -4.36
C LEU A 266 -14.69 -3.67 -4.05
N VAL A 267 -15.67 -2.80 -3.75
CA VAL A 267 -17.10 -3.15 -3.71
C VAL A 267 -17.54 -3.73 -5.06
N LEU A 268 -16.99 -3.25 -6.17
CA LEU A 268 -17.25 -3.79 -7.51
C LEU A 268 -16.76 -5.24 -7.66
N VAL A 269 -15.61 -5.57 -7.06
CA VAL A 269 -15.07 -6.94 -7.03
C VAL A 269 -15.95 -7.84 -6.16
N LEU A 270 -16.37 -7.34 -5.00
CA LEU A 270 -17.29 -8.03 -4.10
C LEU A 270 -18.64 -8.31 -4.79
N ALA A 271 -19.22 -7.30 -5.45
CA ALA A 271 -20.45 -7.44 -6.20
C ALA A 271 -20.31 -8.47 -7.33
N ARG A 272 -19.19 -8.43 -8.07
CA ARG A 272 -18.92 -9.42 -9.15
C ARG A 272 -18.83 -10.85 -8.62
N ALA A 273 -18.26 -11.05 -7.45
CA ALA A 273 -18.13 -12.38 -6.83
C ALA A 273 -19.48 -13.03 -6.52
N TYR A 274 -20.51 -12.23 -6.20
CA TYR A 274 -21.82 -12.73 -5.77
C TYR A 274 -22.97 -12.36 -6.71
N ILE A 275 -22.70 -11.81 -7.89
CA ILE A 275 -23.71 -11.30 -8.83
C ILE A 275 -24.73 -12.39 -9.26
N ARG A 276 -24.34 -13.66 -9.26
CA ARG A 276 -25.22 -14.81 -9.57
C ARG A 276 -26.07 -15.26 -8.37
N ARG A 277 -25.93 -14.66 -7.21
CA ARG A 277 -26.65 -14.98 -5.96
C ARG A 277 -27.24 -13.69 -5.37
N PRO A 278 -28.30 -13.11 -5.97
CA PRO A 278 -28.76 -11.73 -5.68
C PRO A 278 -29.14 -11.51 -4.22
N ALA A 279 -29.82 -12.45 -3.56
CA ALA A 279 -30.15 -12.31 -2.14
C ALA A 279 -28.90 -12.25 -1.25
N ARG A 280 -27.90 -13.13 -1.52
CA ARG A 280 -26.62 -13.10 -0.80
C ARG A 280 -25.84 -11.82 -1.09
N LEU A 281 -25.86 -11.34 -2.34
CA LEU A 281 -25.26 -10.08 -2.74
C LEU A 281 -25.86 -8.91 -1.97
N ALA A 282 -27.19 -8.82 -1.89
CA ALA A 282 -27.87 -7.77 -1.14
C ALA A 282 -27.43 -7.73 0.34
N VAL A 283 -27.43 -8.89 1.01
CA VAL A 283 -26.95 -9.00 2.41
C VAL A 283 -25.51 -8.53 2.54
N ILE A 284 -24.61 -8.98 1.67
CA ILE A 284 -23.19 -8.64 1.70
C ILE A 284 -22.95 -7.14 1.47
N LEU A 285 -23.68 -6.52 0.54
CA LEU A 285 -23.59 -5.08 0.30
C LEU A 285 -24.12 -4.28 1.51
N VAL A 286 -25.23 -4.73 2.11
CA VAL A 286 -25.76 -4.09 3.35
C VAL A 286 -24.74 -4.23 4.48
N VAL A 287 -24.14 -5.40 4.70
CA VAL A 287 -23.11 -5.58 5.72
C VAL A 287 -21.90 -4.68 5.46
N THR A 288 -21.44 -4.57 4.19
CA THR A 288 -20.34 -3.66 3.85
C THR A 288 -20.72 -2.20 4.16
N LEU A 289 -21.90 -1.76 3.75
CA LEU A 289 -22.37 -0.39 3.98
C LEU A 289 -22.49 -0.10 5.49
N VAL A 290 -23.18 -0.96 6.23
CA VAL A 290 -23.42 -0.77 7.67
C VAL A 290 -22.12 -0.77 8.45
N SER A 291 -21.20 -1.73 8.19
CA SER A 291 -19.90 -1.77 8.85
C SER A 291 -19.04 -0.54 8.52
N THR A 292 -19.09 -0.06 7.27
CA THR A 292 -18.42 1.17 6.86
C THR A 292 -19.00 2.39 7.61
N LEU A 293 -20.32 2.54 7.64
CA LEU A 293 -20.97 3.67 8.31
C LEU A 293 -20.73 3.66 9.82
N ILE A 294 -20.80 2.50 10.48
CA ILE A 294 -20.48 2.37 11.91
C ILE A 294 -19.02 2.76 12.16
N ALA A 295 -18.11 2.26 11.35
CA ALA A 295 -16.68 2.59 11.50
C ALA A 295 -16.38 4.07 11.22
N LEU A 296 -17.11 4.71 10.30
CA LEU A 296 -16.98 6.14 9.97
C LEU A 296 -17.76 7.04 10.94
N ALA A 297 -18.62 6.51 11.81
CA ALA A 297 -19.52 7.32 12.66
C ALA A 297 -18.80 8.45 13.43
N PRO A 298 -17.62 8.26 14.06
CA PRO A 298 -16.92 9.35 14.76
C PRO A 298 -16.57 10.55 13.86
N MET A 299 -16.27 10.28 12.58
CA MET A 299 -16.00 11.31 11.57
C MET A 299 -17.31 11.95 11.08
N LEU A 300 -18.34 11.15 10.81
CA LEU A 300 -19.62 11.61 10.25
C LEU A 300 -20.39 12.53 11.23
N VAL A 301 -20.37 12.25 12.52
CA VAL A 301 -21.01 13.11 13.53
C VAL A 301 -20.35 14.47 13.66
N THR A 302 -19.13 14.66 13.15
CA THR A 302 -18.47 15.97 13.08
C THR A 302 -19.09 16.87 12.00
N GLY A 303 -19.83 16.28 11.06
CA GLY A 303 -20.49 16.98 9.96
C GLY A 303 -19.51 17.44 8.85
N PRO A 304 -19.88 18.45 8.05
CA PRO A 304 -19.10 18.89 6.88
C PRO A 304 -17.66 19.31 7.19
N ALA A 305 -17.38 19.76 8.42
CA ALA A 305 -16.05 20.17 8.86
C ALA A 305 -15.02 19.03 8.74
N ALA A 306 -15.44 17.77 8.95
CA ALA A 306 -14.60 16.59 8.86
C ALA A 306 -14.04 16.34 7.44
N PHE A 307 -14.72 16.83 6.41
CA PHE A 307 -14.35 16.64 5.01
C PHE A 307 -13.54 17.81 4.43
N LYS A 308 -13.29 18.87 5.22
CA LYS A 308 -12.55 20.05 4.76
C LYS A 308 -11.16 19.70 4.19
N SER A 309 -10.44 18.82 4.87
CA SER A 309 -9.10 18.41 4.42
C SER A 309 -9.15 17.51 3.18
N LEU A 310 -10.18 16.65 3.08
CA LEU A 310 -10.39 15.82 1.90
C LEU A 310 -10.74 16.70 0.67
N SER A 311 -11.62 17.70 0.83
CA SER A 311 -11.92 18.66 -0.24
C SER A 311 -10.66 19.43 -0.66
N ALA A 312 -9.89 19.96 0.30
CA ALA A 312 -8.63 20.65 -0.03
C ALA A 312 -7.65 19.73 -0.78
N TYR A 313 -7.57 18.45 -0.39
CA TYR A 313 -6.74 17.47 -1.07
C TYR A 313 -7.19 17.23 -2.52
N THR A 314 -8.47 17.05 -2.77
CA THR A 314 -9.00 16.81 -4.12
C THR A 314 -8.87 18.04 -5.02
N ASP A 315 -8.94 19.24 -4.46
CA ASP A 315 -8.93 20.49 -5.23
C ASP A 315 -7.51 20.95 -5.61
N TYR A 316 -6.51 20.68 -4.75
CA TYR A 316 -5.20 21.33 -4.89
C TYR A 316 -4.01 20.36 -5.04
N TRP A 317 -4.11 19.10 -4.63
CA TRP A 317 -2.95 18.21 -4.66
C TRP A 317 -2.72 17.64 -6.07
N GLN A 318 -1.55 17.95 -6.61
CA GLN A 318 -1.01 17.32 -7.82
C GLN A 318 0.46 17.01 -7.55
N MET A 319 0.83 15.73 -7.54
CA MET A 319 2.18 15.32 -7.22
C MET A 319 2.54 14.02 -7.93
N ASN A 320 3.73 13.99 -8.56
CA ASN A 320 4.32 12.80 -9.16
C ASN A 320 3.39 12.07 -10.16
N THR A 321 2.65 12.82 -10.98
CA THR A 321 1.67 12.26 -11.92
C THR A 321 2.07 12.56 -13.36
N LEU A 322 2.11 11.52 -14.20
CA LEU A 322 2.35 11.67 -15.63
C LEU A 322 1.03 11.74 -16.41
N VAL A 323 0.16 10.75 -16.26
CA VAL A 323 -1.07 10.63 -17.07
C VAL A 323 -2.03 11.77 -16.78
N PHE A 324 -2.30 12.06 -15.51
CA PHE A 324 -3.15 13.20 -15.14
C PHE A 324 -2.58 14.51 -15.66
N HIS A 325 -1.26 14.72 -15.52
CA HIS A 325 -0.61 15.94 -15.99
C HIS A 325 -0.77 16.14 -17.51
N LEU A 326 -0.61 15.07 -18.30
CA LEU A 326 -0.81 15.14 -19.76
C LEU A 326 -2.27 15.45 -20.11
N LEU A 327 -3.24 14.81 -19.46
CA LEU A 327 -4.67 15.12 -19.65
C LEU A 327 -5.00 16.55 -19.23
N PHE A 328 -4.47 16.99 -18.09
CA PHE A 328 -4.65 18.38 -17.63
C PHE A 328 -4.08 19.40 -18.64
N ARG A 329 -2.87 19.16 -19.15
CA ARG A 329 -2.28 20.03 -20.19
C ARG A 329 -3.11 20.02 -21.47
N LEU A 330 -3.59 18.88 -21.91
CA LEU A 330 -4.48 18.77 -23.05
C LEU A 330 -5.73 19.64 -22.86
N TRP A 331 -6.43 19.50 -21.73
CA TRP A 331 -7.64 20.27 -21.46
C TRP A 331 -7.38 21.77 -21.28
N ARG A 332 -6.16 22.18 -20.87
CA ARG A 332 -5.79 23.60 -20.82
C ARG A 332 -5.86 24.32 -22.17
N HIS A 333 -5.74 23.60 -23.28
CA HIS A 333 -5.92 24.17 -24.62
C HIS A 333 -7.39 24.46 -24.97
N PHE A 334 -8.32 23.74 -24.35
CA PHE A 334 -9.75 23.79 -24.67
C PHE A 334 -10.59 24.49 -23.58
N THR A 335 -10.01 24.82 -22.43
CA THR A 335 -10.75 25.38 -21.30
C THR A 335 -10.17 26.71 -20.85
N PRO A 336 -11.03 27.70 -20.43
CA PRO A 336 -10.55 29.06 -20.13
C PRO A 336 -9.81 29.14 -18.78
N THR A 337 -10.11 28.27 -17.81
CA THR A 337 -9.56 28.37 -16.47
C THR A 337 -8.79 27.13 -16.05
N TRP A 338 -7.90 27.27 -15.06
CA TRP A 338 -7.21 26.15 -14.43
C TRP A 338 -8.22 25.14 -13.85
N LYS A 339 -9.25 25.63 -13.15
CA LYS A 339 -10.27 24.80 -12.51
C LYS A 339 -11.08 23.98 -13.52
N SER A 340 -11.47 24.58 -14.66
CA SER A 340 -12.21 23.85 -15.69
C SER A 340 -11.35 22.78 -16.37
N ALA A 341 -10.05 23.04 -16.60
CA ALA A 341 -9.12 22.03 -17.10
C ALA A 341 -8.95 20.85 -16.12
N HIS A 342 -8.80 21.16 -14.83
CA HIS A 342 -8.67 20.17 -13.76
C HIS A 342 -9.92 19.28 -13.70
N MET A 343 -11.11 19.87 -13.68
CA MET A 343 -12.37 19.13 -13.66
C MET A 343 -12.56 18.28 -14.93
N ALA A 344 -12.18 18.79 -16.11
CA ALA A 344 -12.26 18.04 -17.36
C ALA A 344 -11.29 16.86 -17.37
N ALA A 345 -10.08 17.01 -16.84
CA ALA A 345 -9.13 15.91 -16.68
C ALA A 345 -9.67 14.84 -15.72
N ILE A 346 -10.23 15.23 -14.56
CA ILE A 346 -10.89 14.30 -13.62
C ILE A 346 -12.04 13.57 -14.31
N ALA A 347 -12.94 14.28 -15.03
CA ALA A 347 -14.05 13.67 -15.75
C ALA A 347 -13.56 12.66 -16.79
N THR A 348 -12.50 12.96 -17.54
CA THR A 348 -11.88 12.03 -18.50
C THR A 348 -11.37 10.78 -17.79
N ILE A 349 -10.70 10.90 -16.64
CA ILE A 349 -10.21 9.78 -15.85
C ILE A 349 -11.38 8.92 -15.36
N LEU A 350 -12.45 9.52 -14.87
CA LEU A 350 -13.63 8.79 -14.41
C LEU A 350 -14.30 8.00 -15.55
N ILE A 351 -14.36 8.57 -16.77
CA ILE A 351 -14.88 7.90 -17.96
C ILE A 351 -13.97 6.70 -18.33
N ILE A 352 -12.66 6.89 -18.37
CA ILE A 352 -11.70 5.82 -18.64
C ILE A 352 -11.86 4.69 -17.60
N TYR A 353 -11.94 5.06 -16.32
CA TYR A 353 -12.10 4.12 -15.22
C TYR A 353 -13.42 3.36 -15.33
N ALA A 354 -14.55 4.05 -15.57
CA ALA A 354 -15.87 3.44 -15.74
C ALA A 354 -15.92 2.46 -16.94
N GLY A 355 -15.25 2.81 -18.04
CA GLY A 355 -15.12 1.93 -19.20
C GLY A 355 -14.24 0.69 -18.95
N ALA A 356 -13.23 0.82 -18.11
CA ALA A 356 -12.34 -0.29 -17.76
C ALA A 356 -13.00 -1.31 -16.81
N VAL A 357 -13.88 -0.88 -15.90
CA VAL A 357 -14.55 -1.73 -14.91
C VAL A 357 -15.20 -2.98 -15.51
N PRO A 358 -16.14 -2.88 -16.48
CA PRO A 358 -16.79 -4.07 -17.06
C PRO A 358 -15.80 -4.98 -17.79
N LEU A 359 -14.77 -4.41 -18.44
CA LEU A 359 -13.73 -5.19 -19.13
C LEU A 359 -12.92 -6.04 -18.15
N LEU A 360 -12.56 -5.49 -17.01
CA LEU A 360 -11.78 -6.17 -15.96
C LEU A 360 -12.60 -7.22 -15.21
N LEU A 361 -13.89 -6.93 -14.96
CA LEU A 361 -14.72 -7.80 -14.14
C LEU A 361 -15.40 -8.92 -14.93
N ARG A 362 -15.66 -8.77 -16.26
CA ARG A 362 -16.41 -9.75 -17.06
C ARG A 362 -15.87 -11.18 -16.97
N ARG A 363 -14.53 -11.35 -16.88
CA ARG A 363 -13.85 -12.64 -16.84
C ARG A 363 -13.42 -13.06 -15.42
N ALA A 364 -13.77 -12.29 -14.39
CA ALA A 364 -13.42 -12.59 -13.00
C ALA A 364 -14.43 -13.60 -12.41
N ASP A 365 -14.21 -14.89 -12.63
CA ASP A 365 -15.09 -16.02 -12.27
C ASP A 365 -14.57 -16.86 -11.10
N ASN A 366 -13.33 -16.66 -10.66
CA ASN A 366 -12.73 -17.35 -9.55
C ASN A 366 -11.90 -16.38 -8.68
N ALA A 367 -11.53 -16.83 -7.47
CA ALA A 367 -10.86 -15.98 -6.48
C ALA A 367 -9.57 -15.32 -7.01
N ARG A 368 -8.72 -16.06 -7.73
CA ARG A 368 -7.47 -15.48 -8.29
C ARG A 368 -7.76 -14.39 -9.33
N LYS A 369 -8.75 -14.61 -10.21
CA LYS A 369 -9.14 -13.60 -11.20
C LYS A 369 -9.82 -12.39 -10.56
N LEU A 370 -10.57 -12.57 -9.45
CA LEU A 370 -11.13 -11.48 -8.66
C LEU A 370 -10.04 -10.63 -8.01
N ILE A 371 -8.99 -11.28 -7.44
CA ILE A 371 -7.81 -10.57 -6.92
C ILE A 371 -7.11 -9.82 -8.05
N GLY A 372 -6.95 -10.44 -9.21
CA GLY A 372 -6.39 -9.80 -10.40
C GLY A 372 -7.18 -8.59 -10.89
N ALA A 373 -8.53 -8.67 -10.89
CA ALA A 373 -9.38 -7.53 -11.20
C ALA A 373 -9.22 -6.40 -10.17
N GLY A 374 -9.18 -6.74 -8.87
CA GLY A 374 -8.88 -5.78 -7.79
C GLY A 374 -7.52 -5.10 -7.97
N LEU A 375 -6.49 -5.86 -8.34
CA LEU A 375 -5.17 -5.32 -8.67
C LEU A 375 -5.25 -4.27 -9.78
N PHE A 376 -5.91 -4.58 -10.90
CA PHE A 376 -6.00 -3.65 -12.02
C PHE A 376 -6.86 -2.43 -11.69
N LEU A 377 -7.98 -2.59 -10.96
CA LEU A 377 -8.79 -1.45 -10.52
C LEU A 377 -7.98 -0.52 -9.60
N THR A 378 -7.19 -1.06 -8.67
CA THR A 378 -6.33 -0.28 -7.77
C THR A 378 -5.16 0.35 -8.55
N ALA A 379 -4.56 -0.39 -9.49
CA ALA A 379 -3.47 0.10 -10.33
C ALA A 379 -3.91 1.28 -11.22
N LEU A 380 -5.12 1.23 -11.76
CA LEU A 380 -5.70 2.34 -12.53
C LEU A 380 -5.92 3.58 -11.65
N ILE A 381 -6.35 3.44 -10.38
CA ILE A 381 -6.42 4.58 -9.46
C ILE A 381 -5.02 5.18 -9.31
N PHE A 382 -4.01 4.35 -9.03
CA PHE A 382 -2.64 4.84 -8.85
C PHE A 382 -2.11 5.51 -10.12
N LEU A 383 -2.31 4.91 -11.31
CA LEU A 383 -1.80 5.44 -12.58
C LEU A 383 -2.48 6.75 -13.00
N LEU A 384 -3.80 6.86 -12.77
CA LEU A 384 -4.62 7.96 -13.27
C LEU A 384 -4.80 9.10 -12.26
N SER A 385 -4.47 8.86 -10.97
CA SER A 385 -4.65 9.85 -9.90
C SER A 385 -3.86 11.14 -10.17
N PRO A 386 -4.38 12.31 -9.77
CA PRO A 386 -3.61 13.54 -9.74
C PRO A 386 -2.46 13.50 -8.71
N THR A 387 -2.44 12.50 -7.82
CA THR A 387 -1.42 12.37 -6.78
C THR A 387 -0.92 10.93 -6.69
N ASN A 388 0.36 10.73 -7.01
CA ASN A 388 1.02 9.41 -7.04
C ASN A 388 2.24 9.39 -6.12
N PHE A 389 2.01 9.35 -4.81
CA PHE A 389 3.11 9.15 -3.86
C PHE A 389 3.63 7.71 -3.92
N PRO A 390 4.94 7.47 -3.75
CA PRO A 390 5.51 6.11 -3.79
C PRO A 390 4.84 5.12 -2.84
N TRP A 391 4.46 5.56 -1.64
CA TRP A 391 3.77 4.69 -0.68
C TRP A 391 2.36 4.28 -1.11
N TYR A 392 1.70 4.98 -2.05
CA TYR A 392 0.42 4.53 -2.62
C TYR A 392 0.60 3.28 -3.51
N TYR A 393 1.78 3.09 -4.08
CA TYR A 393 2.09 1.86 -4.81
C TYR A 393 1.97 0.61 -3.92
N THR A 394 2.17 0.73 -2.60
CA THR A 394 1.99 -0.39 -1.65
C THR A 394 0.60 -1.01 -1.68
N TRP A 395 -0.43 -0.28 -2.18
CA TRP A 395 -1.79 -0.79 -2.33
C TRP A 395 -1.89 -1.94 -3.33
N LEU A 396 -0.98 -1.98 -4.32
CA LEU A 396 -0.94 -2.99 -5.37
C LEU A 396 -0.17 -4.23 -4.94
N VAL A 397 0.89 -4.06 -4.16
CA VAL A 397 1.93 -5.07 -3.92
C VAL A 397 1.40 -6.36 -3.29
N PRO A 398 0.44 -6.36 -2.33
CA PRO A 398 -0.13 -7.60 -1.81
C PRO A 398 -0.84 -8.44 -2.87
N MET A 399 -1.55 -7.79 -3.80
CA MET A 399 -2.22 -8.46 -4.90
C MET A 399 -1.24 -8.92 -5.98
N LEU A 400 -0.12 -8.18 -6.18
CA LEU A 400 0.97 -8.58 -7.06
C LEU A 400 1.68 -9.86 -6.57
N ALA A 401 1.71 -10.12 -5.27
CA ALA A 401 2.21 -11.39 -4.72
C ALA A 401 1.34 -12.60 -5.14
N ILE A 402 0.08 -12.39 -5.56
CA ILE A 402 -0.84 -13.45 -6.00
C ILE A 402 -0.98 -13.47 -7.51
N CYS A 403 -0.96 -12.29 -8.13
CA CYS A 403 -1.11 -12.07 -9.56
C CYS A 403 0.05 -11.22 -10.11
N PRO A 404 1.30 -11.74 -10.13
CA PRO A 404 2.46 -10.97 -10.52
C PRO A 404 2.35 -10.48 -11.97
N ARG A 405 2.70 -9.19 -12.18
CA ARG A 405 2.73 -8.50 -13.46
C ARG A 405 4.04 -7.75 -13.60
N PRO A 406 4.84 -8.03 -14.63
CA PRO A 406 6.13 -7.37 -14.84
C PRO A 406 6.04 -5.84 -14.87
N SER A 407 5.04 -5.29 -15.57
CA SER A 407 4.83 -3.83 -15.66
C SER A 407 4.67 -3.18 -14.28
N TRP A 408 3.79 -3.71 -13.46
CA TRP A 408 3.55 -3.16 -12.12
C TRP A 408 4.72 -3.41 -11.17
N LEU A 409 5.43 -4.53 -11.29
CA LEU A 409 6.62 -4.81 -10.48
C LEU A 409 7.78 -3.87 -10.81
N LEU A 410 7.86 -3.35 -12.06
CA LEU A 410 8.89 -2.40 -12.45
C LEU A 410 8.84 -1.11 -11.61
N TRP A 411 7.66 -0.68 -11.13
CA TRP A 411 7.57 0.44 -10.20
C TRP A 411 8.31 0.24 -8.88
N SER A 412 8.52 -1.00 -8.44
CA SER A 412 9.36 -1.27 -7.25
C SER A 412 10.82 -0.77 -7.43
N CYS A 413 11.24 -0.55 -8.68
CA CYS A 413 12.54 0.01 -9.01
C CYS A 413 12.43 1.52 -9.32
N THR A 414 11.55 1.89 -10.26
CA THR A 414 11.52 3.25 -10.81
C THR A 414 10.98 4.29 -9.83
N LEU A 415 10.08 3.93 -8.91
CA LEU A 415 9.54 4.86 -7.89
C LEU A 415 10.60 5.37 -6.89
N GLY A 416 11.75 4.72 -6.79
CA GLY A 416 12.88 5.28 -6.02
C GLY A 416 13.35 6.64 -6.54
N LEU A 417 13.12 6.94 -7.82
CA LEU A 417 13.47 8.22 -8.44
C LEU A 417 12.64 9.40 -7.90
N TYR A 418 11.50 9.16 -7.27
CA TYR A 418 10.65 10.19 -6.64
C TYR A 418 11.44 11.15 -5.75
N HIS A 419 12.46 10.69 -5.06
CA HIS A 419 13.27 11.52 -4.18
C HIS A 419 14.07 12.60 -4.93
N LEU A 420 14.19 12.50 -6.25
CA LEU A 420 14.81 13.51 -7.12
C LEU A 420 13.80 14.50 -7.71
N LEU A 421 12.50 14.26 -7.57
CA LEU A 421 11.43 15.02 -8.25
C LEU A 421 11.50 16.52 -7.97
N PHE A 422 11.82 16.91 -6.73
CA PHE A 422 11.89 18.33 -6.36
C PHE A 422 13.10 19.07 -6.93
N GLN A 423 14.16 18.33 -7.31
CA GLN A 423 15.34 18.89 -7.95
C GLN A 423 15.24 18.78 -9.47
N TYR A 424 14.64 17.71 -9.96
CA TYR A 424 14.56 17.36 -11.38
C TYR A 424 13.12 16.91 -11.75
N PRO A 425 12.20 17.84 -12.03
CA PRO A 425 10.80 17.49 -12.31
C PRO A 425 10.58 16.52 -13.48
N PHE A 426 11.52 16.45 -14.43
CA PHE A 426 11.44 15.51 -15.56
C PHE A 426 11.60 14.05 -15.15
N VAL A 427 12.02 13.75 -13.93
CA VAL A 427 12.19 12.38 -13.40
C VAL A 427 10.87 11.60 -13.45
N VAL A 428 9.73 12.27 -13.37
CA VAL A 428 8.41 11.64 -13.50
C VAL A 428 8.26 10.81 -14.78
N TRP A 429 8.96 11.20 -15.87
CA TRP A 429 8.95 10.43 -17.11
C TRP A 429 9.69 9.09 -16.95
N PHE A 430 10.83 9.09 -16.29
CA PHE A 430 11.62 7.88 -16.03
C PHE A 430 10.96 6.96 -15.02
N GLU A 431 10.14 7.48 -14.11
CA GLU A 431 9.35 6.67 -13.21
C GLU A 431 8.20 5.93 -13.90
N HIS A 432 7.44 6.62 -14.76
CA HIS A 432 6.16 6.14 -15.25
C HIS A 432 6.22 5.56 -16.67
N LEU A 433 6.99 6.19 -17.57
CA LEU A 433 6.99 5.81 -18.99
C LEU A 433 7.45 4.36 -19.23
N PRO A 434 8.53 3.84 -18.59
CA PRO A 434 8.93 2.44 -18.76
C PRO A 434 7.83 1.46 -18.33
N VAL A 435 7.11 1.78 -17.25
CA VAL A 435 6.01 0.97 -16.75
C VAL A 435 4.83 0.97 -17.71
N ILE A 436 4.46 2.15 -18.25
CA ILE A 436 3.38 2.29 -19.23
C ILE A 436 3.73 1.55 -20.52
N ILE A 437 4.95 1.68 -21.03
CA ILE A 437 5.41 0.94 -22.21
C ILE A 437 5.30 -0.57 -21.97
N LEU A 438 5.80 -1.05 -20.84
CA LEU A 438 5.74 -2.48 -20.53
C LEU A 438 4.30 -2.97 -20.34
N LEU A 439 3.42 -2.14 -19.74
CA LEU A 439 2.00 -2.45 -19.62
C LEU A 439 1.33 -2.59 -20.99
N VAL A 440 1.61 -1.67 -21.91
CA VAL A 440 1.11 -1.74 -23.28
C VAL A 440 1.63 -2.99 -23.98
N LEU A 441 2.91 -3.31 -23.85
CA LEU A 441 3.49 -4.53 -24.40
C LEU A 441 2.83 -5.80 -23.81
N GLU A 442 2.52 -5.84 -22.52
CA GLU A 442 1.80 -6.96 -21.89
C GLU A 442 0.38 -7.16 -22.46
N LEU A 443 -0.27 -6.11 -22.95
CA LEU A 443 -1.59 -6.21 -23.59
C LEU A 443 -1.53 -6.87 -24.97
N PHE A 444 -0.46 -6.58 -25.72
CA PHE A 444 -0.27 -7.11 -27.08
C PHE A 444 0.52 -8.43 -27.11
N ILE A 445 1.35 -8.69 -26.09
CA ILE A 445 2.20 -9.89 -26.00
C ILE A 445 1.82 -10.67 -24.73
N PRO A 446 0.79 -11.55 -24.79
CA PRO A 446 0.31 -12.32 -23.64
C PRO A 446 1.39 -13.14 -22.93
N ALA A 447 2.44 -13.55 -23.67
CA ALA A 447 3.60 -14.26 -23.10
C ALA A 447 4.31 -13.46 -22.02
N LEU A 448 4.36 -12.12 -22.12
CA LEU A 448 4.96 -11.25 -21.11
C LEU A 448 4.14 -11.27 -19.81
N SER A 449 2.80 -11.18 -19.91
CA SER A 449 1.95 -11.20 -18.73
C SER A 449 1.97 -12.55 -17.99
N GLY A 450 2.16 -13.66 -18.74
CA GLY A 450 2.32 -15.01 -18.19
C GLY A 450 3.76 -15.34 -17.75
N PHE A 451 4.71 -14.46 -18.05
CA PHE A 451 6.13 -14.72 -17.84
C PHE A 451 6.48 -15.10 -16.40
N LEU A 452 5.97 -14.37 -15.41
CA LEU A 452 6.19 -14.65 -13.98
C LEU A 452 5.23 -15.71 -13.41
N GLN A 453 4.18 -16.10 -14.14
CA GLN A 453 3.16 -17.05 -13.66
C GLN A 453 3.47 -18.51 -13.95
N LYS A 454 4.45 -18.79 -14.82
CA LYS A 454 4.90 -20.16 -15.14
C LYS A 454 5.78 -20.66 -13.99
N VAL A 455 5.19 -21.44 -13.09
CA VAL A 455 5.91 -22.16 -12.04
C VAL A 455 6.26 -23.55 -12.56
N PRO A 456 7.47 -24.07 -12.35
CA PRO A 456 7.80 -25.45 -12.68
C PRO A 456 6.94 -26.43 -11.89
N ALA A 457 6.36 -27.43 -12.54
CA ALA A 457 5.51 -28.46 -11.94
C ALA A 457 6.18 -29.27 -10.80
N ALA A 458 7.51 -29.23 -10.70
CA ALA A 458 8.28 -29.91 -9.66
C ALA A 458 8.02 -29.39 -8.22
N VAL A 459 7.38 -28.22 -8.06
CA VAL A 459 7.00 -27.70 -6.72
C VAL A 459 5.70 -28.33 -6.20
N GLU A 460 4.88 -28.91 -7.06
CA GLU A 460 3.60 -29.56 -6.69
C GLU A 460 3.78 -30.98 -6.10
N ALA A 461 4.86 -31.66 -6.42
CA ALA A 461 5.06 -33.07 -6.06
C ALA A 461 5.41 -33.31 -4.56
N ASN A 462 5.57 -32.29 -3.74
CA ASN A 462 5.99 -32.39 -2.33
C ASN A 462 5.03 -31.82 -1.28
N THR A 463 3.76 -31.65 -1.60
CA THR A 463 2.72 -31.50 -0.56
C THR A 463 2.31 -32.89 -0.09
N PRO A 464 2.34 -33.20 1.25
CA PRO A 464 1.82 -34.47 1.73
C PRO A 464 0.34 -34.57 1.34
N SER A 465 -0.02 -35.70 0.71
CA SER A 465 -1.40 -36.06 0.43
C SER A 465 -2.20 -36.10 1.75
N PRO A 466 -3.44 -35.58 1.79
CA PRO A 466 -4.27 -35.65 2.99
C PRO A 466 -4.90 -37.04 3.25
N ASP A 467 -4.41 -38.08 2.61
CA ASP A 467 -5.02 -39.41 2.64
C ASP A 467 -4.56 -40.35 3.79
N ILE A 468 -3.91 -39.84 4.85
CA ILE A 468 -3.61 -40.61 6.04
C ILE A 468 -4.47 -40.16 7.22
N ALA A 469 -5.78 -40.30 7.12
CA ALA A 469 -6.71 -40.21 8.27
C ALA A 469 -8.06 -40.93 8.02
N ARG A 470 -8.06 -42.00 7.23
CA ARG A 470 -9.24 -42.89 7.12
C ARG A 470 -8.83 -44.36 7.16
N SER A 471 -8.10 -44.76 8.20
CA SER A 471 -7.98 -46.16 8.54
C SER A 471 -7.65 -46.26 10.01
N GLY A 472 -8.67 -46.53 10.80
CA GLY A 472 -8.51 -46.89 12.19
C GLY A 472 -9.59 -46.37 13.11
N VAL A 473 -10.84 -46.85 12.96
CA VAL A 473 -11.73 -47.23 14.06
C VAL A 473 -12.74 -48.21 13.43
N ALA A 474 -12.54 -49.48 13.71
CA ALA A 474 -13.58 -50.50 13.69
C ALA A 474 -14.10 -50.63 15.10
#